data_8037c63a6348298344cc8893a5dc33dc
#
_entry.id   8037c63a6348298344cc8893a5dc33dc
#
_cell.length_a   1.000
_cell.length_b   1.000
_cell.length_c   1.000
_cell.angle_alpha   90.00
_cell.angle_beta   90.00
_cell.angle_gamma   90.00
#
_symmetry.space_group_name_H-M   'P 1'
#
loop_
_entity.id
_entity.type
_entity.pdbx_description
1 polymer ?
#
loop_
_entity_poly.entity_id
_entity_poly.type
_entity_poly.pdbx_seq_one_letter_code
_entity_poly.pdbx_strand_id
1 'polypeptide(L)'
;MRPQLVAAFEAHGHLLTRRQALAAGATMAEIDHWVRVGAWVSVRRGVYALREFWDGLDEWRGQPMYAARAASAAMVRPHVMSHDSAALEHGLEVLMPKQSLVHVTRPGVLGSRLERGVKHHKAPYRPEQVVTVNGRRVLDMARTVADISRDRGLDAGLVTADSALRAGVTRTQLAEAVARMRNWAGVTVARDVVDLADPGAENAAETLGRRLVTDLGHGRPDTQFGVTDGRRRIWCDLRLGRHMFEIDGWLKYRPTDRGGLSSDPERTLREEKQRQDFISGFKLGVSRIVWADFWGEARLRALEREYLDTCRRWGTSIDDLTPFLIPARRLAG
;
A
#
# COMPACT_ATOMS: atom_id res chain seq x y z
N MET A 1 -10.54 0.75 -35.22
CA MET A 1 -10.96 2.03 -34.59
C MET A 1 -10.25 3.19 -35.26
N ARG A 2 -10.89 4.37 -35.38
CA ARG A 2 -10.30 5.54 -36.06
C ARG A 2 -9.12 6.09 -35.26
N PRO A 3 -7.99 6.51 -35.89
CA PRO A 3 -6.81 7.04 -35.17
C PRO A 3 -7.12 8.20 -34.23
N GLN A 4 -8.08 9.06 -34.60
CA GLN A 4 -8.51 10.18 -33.76
C GLN A 4 -9.10 9.76 -32.41
N LEU A 5 -9.79 8.63 -32.35
CA LEU A 5 -10.34 8.10 -31.10
C LEU A 5 -9.26 7.48 -30.23
N VAL A 6 -8.26 6.83 -30.83
CA VAL A 6 -7.09 6.33 -30.08
C VAL A 6 -6.34 7.51 -29.46
N ALA A 7 -6.04 8.53 -30.24
CA ALA A 7 -5.38 9.74 -29.74
C ALA A 7 -6.21 10.45 -28.65
N ALA A 8 -7.55 10.42 -28.74
CA ALA A 8 -8.40 10.98 -27.70
C ALA A 8 -8.32 10.19 -26.40
N PHE A 9 -8.24 8.84 -26.42
CA PHE A 9 -7.99 8.05 -25.22
C PHE A 9 -6.65 8.41 -24.57
N GLU A 10 -5.59 8.50 -25.34
CA GLU A 10 -4.25 8.89 -24.85
C GLU A 10 -4.27 10.30 -24.25
N ALA A 11 -4.83 11.27 -24.93
CA ALA A 11 -4.93 12.66 -24.49
C ALA A 11 -5.75 12.83 -23.19
N HIS A 12 -6.67 11.90 -22.91
CA HIS A 12 -7.54 11.94 -21.72
C HIS A 12 -7.15 10.88 -20.67
N GLY A 13 -5.90 10.36 -20.72
CA GLY A 13 -5.38 9.41 -19.76
C GLY A 13 -6.11 8.07 -19.80
N HIS A 14 -6.37 7.57 -21.01
CA HIS A 14 -7.00 6.29 -21.32
C HIS A 14 -8.47 6.13 -20.87
N LEU A 15 -9.13 7.22 -20.48
CA LEU A 15 -10.55 7.26 -20.16
C LEU A 15 -11.26 8.30 -21.03
N LEU A 16 -12.34 7.92 -21.68
CA LEU A 16 -13.22 8.87 -22.37
C LEU A 16 -14.60 8.89 -21.74
N THR A 17 -15.07 10.07 -21.39
CA THR A 17 -16.50 10.27 -21.16
C THR A 17 -17.25 10.18 -22.48
N ARG A 18 -18.55 9.84 -22.44
CA ARG A 18 -19.40 9.83 -23.63
C ARG A 18 -19.30 11.15 -24.41
N ARG A 19 -19.30 12.28 -23.70
CA ARG A 19 -19.16 13.61 -24.31
C ARG A 19 -17.85 13.78 -25.08
N GLN A 20 -16.73 13.34 -24.48
CA GLN A 20 -15.40 13.39 -25.12
C GLN A 20 -15.32 12.45 -26.31
N ALA A 21 -15.90 11.24 -26.23
CA ALA A 21 -15.96 10.32 -27.36
C ALA A 21 -16.74 10.90 -28.55
N LEU A 22 -17.89 11.52 -28.29
CA LEU A 22 -18.69 12.22 -29.31
C LEU A 22 -17.91 13.41 -29.90
N ALA A 23 -17.24 14.20 -29.06
CA ALA A 23 -16.41 15.32 -29.50
C ALA A 23 -15.21 14.86 -30.37
N ALA A 24 -14.68 13.66 -30.12
CA ALA A 24 -13.65 13.04 -30.96
C ALA A 24 -14.19 12.35 -32.21
N GLY A 25 -15.48 12.56 -32.53
CA GLY A 25 -16.14 12.12 -33.78
C GLY A 25 -16.76 10.73 -33.71
N ALA A 26 -16.87 10.09 -32.52
CA ALA A 26 -17.68 8.87 -32.39
C ALA A 26 -19.17 9.20 -32.50
N THR A 27 -19.96 8.26 -33.00
CA THR A 27 -21.43 8.30 -32.94
C THR A 27 -21.92 7.47 -31.74
N MET A 28 -23.16 7.69 -31.32
CA MET A 28 -23.76 6.87 -30.24
C MET A 28 -23.80 5.38 -30.61
N ALA A 29 -24.18 5.09 -31.88
CA ALA A 29 -24.24 3.72 -32.38
C ALA A 29 -22.87 3.02 -32.38
N GLU A 30 -21.81 3.74 -32.70
CA GLU A 30 -20.43 3.21 -32.63
C GLU A 30 -19.99 2.95 -31.20
N ILE A 31 -20.27 3.85 -30.26
CA ILE A 31 -19.96 3.66 -28.85
C ILE A 31 -20.67 2.39 -28.33
N ASP A 32 -21.97 2.25 -28.59
CA ASP A 32 -22.75 1.10 -28.17
C ASP A 32 -22.27 -0.20 -28.86
N HIS A 33 -21.85 -0.12 -30.13
CA HIS A 33 -21.24 -1.25 -30.84
C HIS A 33 -19.93 -1.69 -30.17
N TRP A 34 -18.96 -0.78 -29.95
CA TRP A 34 -17.66 -1.14 -29.36
C TRP A 34 -17.77 -1.69 -27.94
N VAL A 35 -18.72 -1.18 -27.16
CA VAL A 35 -19.01 -1.74 -25.83
C VAL A 35 -19.61 -3.15 -25.96
N ARG A 36 -20.54 -3.35 -26.92
CA ARG A 36 -21.19 -4.67 -27.14
C ARG A 36 -20.22 -5.73 -27.63
N VAL A 37 -19.30 -5.38 -28.54
CA VAL A 37 -18.28 -6.33 -29.05
C VAL A 37 -17.09 -6.47 -28.12
N GLY A 38 -17.10 -5.74 -26.98
CA GLY A 38 -16.05 -5.84 -25.96
C GLY A 38 -14.76 -5.09 -26.28
N ALA A 39 -14.68 -4.33 -27.38
CA ALA A 39 -13.52 -3.51 -27.71
C ALA A 39 -13.33 -2.34 -26.71
N TRP A 40 -14.43 -1.84 -26.16
CA TRP A 40 -14.44 -0.87 -25.07
C TRP A 40 -15.03 -1.48 -23.79
N VAL A 41 -14.45 -1.12 -22.65
CA VAL A 41 -14.98 -1.42 -21.32
C VAL A 41 -15.75 -0.22 -20.82
N SER A 42 -17.00 -0.44 -20.40
CA SER A 42 -17.74 0.57 -19.64
C SER A 42 -17.26 0.53 -18.17
N VAL A 43 -16.21 1.27 -17.85
CA VAL A 43 -15.64 1.34 -16.50
C VAL A 43 -16.67 1.92 -15.53
N ARG A 44 -17.45 2.88 -16.02
CA ARG A 44 -18.61 3.45 -15.36
C ARG A 44 -19.63 3.92 -16.40
N ARG A 45 -20.89 4.05 -16.00
CA ARG A 45 -21.92 4.56 -16.93
C ARG A 45 -21.46 5.86 -17.59
N GLY A 46 -21.26 5.82 -18.91
CA GLY A 46 -20.83 6.95 -19.72
C GLY A 46 -19.36 7.31 -19.63
N VAL A 47 -18.51 6.42 -19.09
CA VAL A 47 -17.05 6.53 -19.13
C VAL A 47 -16.46 5.20 -19.55
N TYR A 48 -15.60 5.24 -20.54
CA TYR A 48 -15.08 4.08 -21.26
C TYR A 48 -13.56 4.05 -21.23
N ALA A 49 -12.99 2.85 -21.28
CA ALA A 49 -11.59 2.57 -21.55
C ALA A 49 -11.47 1.58 -22.72
N LEU A 50 -10.32 1.53 -23.37
CA LEU A 50 -10.02 0.46 -24.32
C LEU A 50 -9.89 -0.86 -23.54
N ARG A 51 -10.40 -1.97 -24.10
CA ARG A 51 -10.32 -3.30 -23.50
C ARG A 51 -8.88 -3.71 -23.21
N GLU A 52 -8.03 -3.61 -24.23
CA GLU A 52 -6.60 -3.96 -24.11
C GLU A 52 -5.91 -3.18 -22.98
N PHE A 53 -6.16 -1.88 -22.88
CA PHE A 53 -5.63 -1.06 -21.81
C PHE A 53 -6.15 -1.50 -20.42
N TRP A 54 -7.47 -1.72 -20.29
CA TRP A 54 -8.10 -2.12 -19.04
C TRP A 54 -7.62 -3.48 -18.54
N ASP A 55 -7.50 -4.46 -19.43
CA ASP A 55 -7.08 -5.82 -19.11
C ASP A 55 -5.57 -5.89 -18.80
N GLY A 56 -4.77 -4.92 -19.30
CA GLY A 56 -3.37 -4.75 -18.92
C GLY A 56 -3.13 -4.09 -17.56
N LEU A 57 -4.18 -3.56 -16.92
CA LEU A 57 -4.05 -2.97 -15.59
C LEU A 57 -4.01 -4.04 -14.51
N ASP A 58 -3.16 -3.81 -13.50
CA ASP A 58 -3.17 -4.60 -12.27
C ASP A 58 -4.54 -4.53 -11.56
N GLU A 59 -5.07 -5.70 -11.17
CA GLU A 59 -6.40 -5.82 -10.58
C GLU A 59 -6.51 -5.18 -9.19
N TRP A 60 -5.39 -5.06 -8.46
CA TRP A 60 -5.37 -4.59 -7.08
C TRP A 60 -5.13 -3.08 -6.96
N ARG A 61 -4.41 -2.48 -7.89
CA ARG A 61 -4.07 -1.05 -7.86
C ARG A 61 -4.53 -0.32 -9.11
N GLY A 62 -4.21 -0.85 -10.29
CA GLY A 62 -4.48 -0.22 -11.57
C GLY A 62 -5.98 -0.05 -11.83
N GLN A 63 -6.73 -1.13 -11.81
CA GLN A 63 -8.17 -1.08 -12.05
C GLN A 63 -8.94 -0.25 -11.00
N PRO A 64 -8.69 -0.38 -9.67
CA PRO A 64 -9.31 0.49 -8.67
C PRO A 64 -8.99 1.98 -8.86
N MET A 65 -7.75 2.32 -9.22
CA MET A 65 -7.36 3.70 -9.50
C MET A 65 -8.13 4.25 -10.71
N TYR A 66 -8.20 3.49 -11.81
CA TYR A 66 -8.94 3.92 -13.00
C TYR A 66 -10.45 3.92 -12.79
N ALA A 67 -10.99 3.06 -11.95
CA ALA A 67 -12.40 3.13 -11.52
C ALA A 67 -12.68 4.43 -10.75
N ALA A 68 -11.76 4.84 -9.86
CA ALA A 68 -11.85 6.12 -9.15
C ALA A 68 -11.78 7.32 -10.10
N ARG A 69 -10.87 7.29 -11.07
CA ARG A 69 -10.74 8.30 -12.14
C ARG A 69 -12.01 8.39 -12.97
N ALA A 70 -12.58 7.26 -13.39
CA ALA A 70 -13.82 7.20 -14.15
C ALA A 70 -15.01 7.77 -13.36
N ALA A 71 -15.08 7.46 -12.06
CA ALA A 71 -16.11 8.00 -11.18
C ALA A 71 -15.98 9.52 -11.04
N SER A 72 -14.77 10.03 -10.85
CA SER A 72 -14.50 11.46 -10.78
C SER A 72 -14.87 12.16 -12.08
N ALA A 73 -14.51 11.60 -13.25
CA ALA A 73 -14.84 12.15 -14.56
C ALA A 73 -16.36 12.19 -14.86
N ALA A 74 -17.12 11.25 -14.29
CA ALA A 74 -18.58 11.20 -14.43
C ALA A 74 -19.31 12.17 -13.50
N MET A 75 -18.64 12.70 -12.46
CA MET A 75 -19.28 13.57 -11.47
C MET A 75 -19.32 15.02 -11.93
N VAL A 76 -20.52 15.61 -11.88
CA VAL A 76 -20.73 17.04 -12.18
C VAL A 76 -20.56 17.93 -10.94
N ARG A 77 -20.95 17.41 -9.76
CA ARG A 77 -20.89 18.19 -8.50
C ARG A 77 -19.46 18.28 -7.99
N PRO A 78 -19.06 19.43 -7.37
CA PRO A 78 -17.74 19.58 -6.78
C PRO A 78 -17.42 18.46 -5.78
N HIS A 79 -16.23 17.88 -5.91
CA HIS A 79 -15.71 16.83 -5.06
C HIS A 79 -14.19 16.84 -5.08
N VAL A 80 -13.58 16.15 -4.12
CA VAL A 80 -12.16 15.80 -4.10
C VAL A 80 -12.02 14.31 -3.88
N MET A 81 -11.07 13.66 -4.52
CA MET A 81 -10.74 12.27 -4.23
C MET A 81 -10.13 12.18 -2.83
N SER A 82 -10.46 11.14 -2.08
CA SER A 82 -10.06 10.97 -0.68
C SER A 82 -9.83 9.50 -0.34
N HIS A 83 -9.34 9.20 0.86
CA HIS A 83 -9.14 7.84 1.34
C HIS A 83 -8.35 6.99 0.33
N ASP A 84 -8.76 5.72 0.09
CA ASP A 84 -8.08 4.80 -0.82
C ASP A 84 -7.92 5.36 -2.24
N SER A 85 -8.95 6.08 -2.76
CA SER A 85 -8.87 6.68 -4.09
C SER A 85 -7.81 7.78 -4.17
N ALA A 86 -7.62 8.56 -3.12
CA ALA A 86 -6.56 9.56 -3.04
C ALA A 86 -5.19 8.90 -2.88
N ALA A 87 -5.09 7.88 -2.02
CA ALA A 87 -3.84 7.15 -1.82
C ALA A 87 -3.34 6.49 -3.10
N LEU A 88 -4.23 5.83 -3.87
CA LEU A 88 -3.91 5.26 -5.18
C LEU A 88 -3.45 6.33 -6.18
N GLU A 89 -4.11 7.49 -6.22
CA GLU A 89 -3.74 8.59 -7.11
C GLU A 89 -2.38 9.19 -6.77
N HIS A 90 -2.02 9.24 -5.48
CA HIS A 90 -0.70 9.62 -4.99
C HIS A 90 0.38 8.54 -5.18
N GLY A 91 0.02 7.34 -5.60
CA GLY A 91 0.94 6.20 -5.72
C GLY A 91 1.31 5.57 -4.37
N LEU A 92 0.57 5.86 -3.30
CA LEU A 92 0.81 5.28 -1.99
C LEU A 92 0.39 3.81 -1.92
N GLU A 93 1.00 3.05 -1.01
CA GLU A 93 0.56 1.70 -0.68
C GLU A 93 -0.80 1.75 0.02
N VAL A 94 -1.68 0.84 -0.38
CA VAL A 94 -3.02 0.69 0.19
C VAL A 94 -3.26 -0.78 0.50
N LEU A 95 -3.65 -1.08 1.73
CA LEU A 95 -4.13 -2.40 2.08
C LEU A 95 -5.53 -2.58 1.47
N MET A 96 -5.60 -3.09 0.24
CA MET A 96 -6.85 -3.15 -0.52
C MET A 96 -7.89 -4.05 0.16
N PRO A 97 -9.13 -3.57 0.35
CA PRO A 97 -10.21 -4.41 0.86
C PRO A 97 -10.67 -5.41 -0.23
N LYS A 98 -11.29 -6.52 0.18
CA LYS A 98 -11.88 -7.51 -0.75
C LYS A 98 -12.84 -6.86 -1.75
N GLN A 99 -13.57 -5.84 -1.33
CA GLN A 99 -14.47 -5.05 -2.17
C GLN A 99 -14.02 -3.59 -2.20
N SER A 100 -13.40 -3.21 -3.29
CA SER A 100 -12.91 -1.84 -3.49
C SER A 100 -14.06 -0.88 -3.78
N LEU A 101 -14.06 0.27 -3.09
CA LEU A 101 -14.97 1.38 -3.34
C LEU A 101 -14.20 2.59 -3.85
N VAL A 102 -14.87 3.43 -4.60
CA VAL A 102 -14.37 4.77 -4.91
C VAL A 102 -14.71 5.71 -3.75
N HIS A 103 -13.74 6.48 -3.29
CA HIS A 103 -13.91 7.40 -2.18
C HIS A 103 -13.75 8.85 -2.63
N VAL A 104 -14.76 9.67 -2.33
CA VAL A 104 -14.74 11.11 -2.55
C VAL A 104 -15.26 11.87 -1.34
N THR A 105 -14.64 12.99 -1.03
CA THR A 105 -15.13 13.93 -0.01
C THR A 105 -15.81 15.10 -0.72
N ARG A 106 -16.99 15.48 -0.22
CA ARG A 106 -17.83 16.53 -0.83
C ARG A 106 -18.36 17.48 0.21
N PRO A 107 -18.24 18.79 -0.01
CA PRO A 107 -18.97 19.77 0.80
C PRO A 107 -20.50 19.63 0.57
N GLY A 108 -21.28 19.91 1.61
CA GLY A 108 -22.74 20.00 1.49
C GLY A 108 -23.52 18.68 1.35
N VAL A 109 -22.89 17.52 1.58
CA VAL A 109 -23.64 16.25 1.71
C VAL A 109 -24.24 16.10 3.11
N LEU A 110 -25.45 15.52 3.21
CA LEU A 110 -26.20 15.33 4.46
C LEU A 110 -25.74 14.11 5.28
N GLY A 111 -24.50 13.67 5.11
CA GLY A 111 -23.93 12.48 5.75
C GLY A 111 -23.06 11.68 4.80
N SER A 112 -22.33 10.71 5.32
CA SER A 112 -21.61 9.74 4.47
C SER A 112 -22.61 8.76 3.87
N ARG A 113 -22.50 8.48 2.57
CA ARG A 113 -23.40 7.57 1.86
C ARG A 113 -22.68 6.78 0.79
N LEU A 114 -23.16 5.58 0.54
CA LEU A 114 -22.72 4.74 -0.59
C LEU A 114 -23.71 4.87 -1.74
N GLU A 115 -23.25 5.26 -2.91
CA GLU A 115 -24.05 5.37 -4.11
C GLU A 115 -23.30 4.80 -5.33
N ARG A 116 -23.82 3.71 -5.90
CA ARG A 116 -23.25 3.08 -7.09
C ARG A 116 -21.74 2.83 -7.01
N GLY A 117 -21.27 2.23 -5.90
CA GLY A 117 -19.86 1.93 -5.68
C GLY A 117 -18.98 3.12 -5.31
N VAL A 118 -19.57 4.30 -5.07
CA VAL A 118 -18.86 5.49 -4.57
C VAL A 118 -19.30 5.78 -3.14
N LYS A 119 -18.35 5.81 -2.23
CA LYS A 119 -18.54 6.27 -0.85
C LYS A 119 -18.29 7.78 -0.81
N HIS A 120 -19.37 8.53 -0.61
CA HIS A 120 -19.34 9.97 -0.42
C HIS A 120 -19.13 10.28 1.05
N HIS A 121 -18.03 10.93 1.39
CA HIS A 121 -17.73 11.32 2.76
C HIS A 121 -18.16 12.76 3.01
N LYS A 122 -18.85 12.96 4.15
CA LYS A 122 -19.11 14.29 4.71
C LYS A 122 -17.96 14.61 5.68
N ALA A 123 -16.98 15.38 5.22
CA ALA A 123 -15.90 15.84 6.06
C ALA A 123 -15.45 17.23 5.60
N PRO A 124 -15.21 18.19 6.52
CA PRO A 124 -14.60 19.44 6.15
C PRO A 124 -13.13 19.21 5.73
N TYR A 125 -12.68 19.99 4.79
CA TYR A 125 -11.28 20.11 4.40
C TYR A 125 -10.96 21.56 4.06
N ARG A 126 -9.69 21.92 4.12
CA ARG A 126 -9.21 23.26 3.79
C ARG A 126 -8.73 23.30 2.34
N PRO A 127 -8.71 24.47 1.70
CA PRO A 127 -8.15 24.61 0.35
C PRO A 127 -6.71 24.08 0.25
N GLU A 128 -5.88 24.28 1.27
CA GLU A 128 -4.47 23.85 1.33
C GLU A 128 -4.31 22.34 1.38
N GLN A 129 -5.34 21.61 1.82
CA GLN A 129 -5.38 20.14 1.81
C GLN A 129 -5.79 19.56 0.46
N VAL A 130 -6.07 20.38 -0.54
CA VAL A 130 -6.44 19.94 -1.88
C VAL A 130 -5.29 20.20 -2.83
N VAL A 131 -4.74 19.14 -3.38
CA VAL A 131 -3.67 19.19 -4.38
C VAL A 131 -4.20 18.67 -5.72
N THR A 132 -3.47 18.99 -6.80
CA THR A 132 -3.78 18.44 -8.12
C THR A 132 -2.76 17.36 -8.45
N VAL A 133 -3.24 16.13 -8.64
CA VAL A 133 -2.44 14.99 -9.06
C VAL A 133 -3.02 14.45 -10.37
N ASN A 134 -2.19 14.33 -11.39
CA ASN A 134 -2.62 13.89 -12.73
C ASN A 134 -3.87 14.63 -13.25
N GLY A 135 -3.94 15.94 -13.01
CA GLY A 135 -5.08 16.80 -13.41
C GLY A 135 -6.36 16.63 -12.58
N ARG A 136 -6.31 15.92 -11.43
CA ARG A 136 -7.46 15.67 -10.56
C ARG A 136 -7.27 16.29 -9.18
N ARG A 137 -8.36 16.77 -8.62
CA ARG A 137 -8.37 17.30 -7.25
C ARG A 137 -8.39 16.15 -6.25
N VAL A 138 -7.37 16.11 -5.38
CA VAL A 138 -7.13 15.02 -4.43
C VAL A 138 -6.82 15.64 -3.08
N LEU A 139 -7.24 15.03 -1.98
CA LEU A 139 -6.72 15.42 -0.66
C LEU A 139 -5.23 15.10 -0.58
N ASP A 140 -4.45 15.96 0.10
CA ASP A 140 -3.02 15.74 0.30
C ASP A 140 -2.72 14.40 0.99
N MET A 141 -1.47 13.95 0.92
CA MET A 141 -1.06 12.65 1.46
C MET A 141 -1.30 12.55 2.97
N ALA A 142 -0.97 13.59 3.75
CA ALA A 142 -1.11 13.57 5.20
C ALA A 142 -2.58 13.46 5.62
N ARG A 143 -3.47 14.22 4.98
CA ARG A 143 -4.89 14.14 5.18
C ARG A 143 -5.45 12.77 4.73
N THR A 144 -4.97 12.23 3.64
CA THR A 144 -5.36 10.92 3.11
C THR A 144 -5.02 9.81 4.10
N VAL A 145 -3.81 9.82 4.68
CA VAL A 145 -3.41 8.89 5.75
C VAL A 145 -4.35 8.98 6.95
N ALA A 146 -4.62 10.21 7.43
CA ALA A 146 -5.52 10.40 8.57
C ALA A 146 -6.94 9.87 8.30
N ASP A 147 -7.48 10.11 7.11
CA ASP A 147 -8.82 9.63 6.74
C ASP A 147 -8.88 8.10 6.62
N ILE A 148 -7.86 7.44 6.01
CA ILE A 148 -7.77 5.97 5.94
C ILE A 148 -7.65 5.37 7.34
N SER A 149 -6.77 5.91 8.18
CA SER A 149 -6.57 5.43 9.55
C SER A 149 -7.86 5.43 10.35
N ARG A 150 -8.64 6.49 10.23
CA ARG A 150 -9.92 6.66 10.93
C ARG A 150 -11.03 5.74 10.41
N ASP A 151 -11.08 5.54 9.09
CA ASP A 151 -12.19 4.80 8.45
C ASP A 151 -11.91 3.29 8.39
N ARG A 152 -10.64 2.88 8.33
CA ARG A 152 -10.22 1.50 8.06
C ARG A 152 -9.36 0.85 9.15
N GLY A 153 -9.01 1.61 10.19
CA GLY A 153 -8.27 1.07 11.31
C GLY A 153 -6.75 1.11 11.17
N LEU A 154 -6.08 0.50 12.15
CA LEU A 154 -4.63 0.62 12.37
C LEU A 154 -3.81 0.06 11.20
N ASP A 155 -4.10 -1.15 10.75
CA ASP A 155 -3.31 -1.82 9.70
C ASP A 155 -3.31 -1.05 8.38
N ALA A 156 -4.51 -0.67 7.91
CA ALA A 156 -4.64 0.11 6.69
C ALA A 156 -4.00 1.49 6.83
N GLY A 157 -4.15 2.12 7.99
CA GLY A 157 -3.52 3.39 8.32
C GLY A 157 -1.99 3.30 8.29
N LEU A 158 -1.40 2.29 8.93
CA LEU A 158 0.05 2.09 8.98
C LEU A 158 0.64 1.85 7.59
N VAL A 159 0.03 0.97 6.79
CA VAL A 159 0.49 0.70 5.41
C VAL A 159 0.56 2.00 4.59
N THR A 160 -0.47 2.82 4.67
CA THR A 160 -0.51 4.09 3.92
C THR A 160 0.42 5.13 4.53
N ALA A 161 0.57 5.19 5.88
CA ALA A 161 1.44 6.14 6.56
C ALA A 161 2.92 5.86 6.29
N ASP A 162 3.36 4.60 6.38
CA ASP A 162 4.74 4.19 6.08
C ASP A 162 5.09 4.56 4.63
N SER A 163 4.17 4.28 3.69
CA SER A 163 4.33 4.68 2.29
C SER A 163 4.39 6.19 2.10
N ALA A 164 3.56 6.97 2.82
CA ALA A 164 3.58 8.43 2.76
C ALA A 164 4.89 9.02 3.32
N LEU A 165 5.42 8.45 4.41
CA LEU A 165 6.72 8.84 4.97
C LEU A 165 7.85 8.57 3.96
N ARG A 166 7.84 7.43 3.26
CA ARG A 166 8.79 7.14 2.16
C ARG A 166 8.67 8.12 1.00
N ALA A 167 7.44 8.54 0.70
CA ALA A 167 7.16 9.55 -0.33
C ALA A 167 7.52 10.99 0.10
N GLY A 168 8.11 11.18 1.28
CA GLY A 168 8.62 12.48 1.75
C GLY A 168 7.66 13.27 2.66
N VAL A 169 6.50 12.72 3.02
CA VAL A 169 5.65 13.31 4.06
C VAL A 169 6.38 13.20 5.40
N THR A 170 6.40 14.28 6.16
CA THR A 170 7.02 14.27 7.49
C THR A 170 6.05 13.79 8.58
N ARG A 171 6.58 13.24 9.66
CA ARG A 171 5.78 12.88 10.84
C ARG A 171 5.01 14.09 11.41
N THR A 172 5.63 15.27 11.36
CA THR A 172 4.98 16.53 11.77
C THR A 172 3.74 16.81 10.93
N GLN A 173 3.81 16.65 9.60
CA GLN A 173 2.65 16.86 8.72
C GLN A 173 1.52 15.84 9.01
N LEU A 174 1.86 14.57 9.28
CA LEU A 174 0.88 13.57 9.71
C LEU A 174 0.21 13.97 11.03
N ALA A 175 1.01 14.37 12.03
CA ALA A 175 0.50 14.81 13.33
C ALA A 175 -0.41 16.04 13.22
N GLU A 176 -0.02 17.03 12.41
CA GLU A 176 -0.82 18.25 12.16
C GLU A 176 -2.16 17.94 11.49
N ALA A 177 -2.18 17.00 10.54
CA ALA A 177 -3.41 16.57 9.88
C ALA A 177 -4.40 15.96 10.89
N VAL A 178 -3.89 15.11 11.80
CA VAL A 178 -4.70 14.44 12.84
C VAL A 178 -5.09 15.39 13.96
N ALA A 179 -4.21 16.28 14.41
CA ALA A 179 -4.46 17.23 15.51
C ALA A 179 -5.72 18.08 15.30
N ARG A 180 -6.04 18.37 14.05
CA ARG A 180 -7.22 19.16 13.63
C ARG A 180 -8.52 18.39 13.65
N MET A 181 -8.48 17.05 13.80
CA MET A 181 -9.66 16.18 13.77
C MET A 181 -10.23 15.92 15.18
N ARG A 182 -10.36 16.98 15.98
CA ARG A 182 -10.90 16.84 17.34
C ARG A 182 -12.30 16.20 17.30
N ASN A 183 -12.49 15.18 18.13
CA ASN A 183 -13.76 14.46 18.28
C ASN A 183 -14.30 13.78 16.99
N TRP A 184 -13.44 13.59 15.98
CA TRP A 184 -13.84 12.79 14.82
C TRP A 184 -13.78 11.30 15.16
N ALA A 185 -14.76 10.53 14.67
CA ALA A 185 -14.74 9.08 14.85
C ALA A 185 -13.44 8.48 14.33
N GLY A 186 -12.82 7.58 15.09
CA GLY A 186 -11.58 6.90 14.74
C GLY A 186 -10.30 7.76 14.87
N VAL A 187 -10.37 8.99 15.42
CA VAL A 187 -9.19 9.87 15.54
C VAL A 187 -8.10 9.29 16.45
N THR A 188 -8.47 8.48 17.45
CA THR A 188 -7.51 7.79 18.33
C THR A 188 -6.63 6.86 17.51
N VAL A 189 -7.23 6.04 16.64
CA VAL A 189 -6.49 5.16 15.74
C VAL A 189 -5.55 5.95 14.82
N ALA A 190 -6.00 7.11 14.32
CA ALA A 190 -5.13 7.96 13.49
C ALA A 190 -3.92 8.51 14.27
N ARG A 191 -4.05 8.78 15.58
CA ARG A 191 -2.91 9.16 16.45
C ARG A 191 -1.96 7.98 16.65
N ASP A 192 -2.50 6.80 16.94
CA ASP A 192 -1.69 5.58 17.08
C ASP A 192 -0.90 5.29 15.79
N VAL A 193 -1.51 5.50 14.61
CA VAL A 193 -0.83 5.38 13.32
C VAL A 193 0.33 6.36 13.20
N VAL A 194 0.14 7.64 13.57
CA VAL A 194 1.23 8.65 13.51
C VAL A 194 2.38 8.26 14.43
N ASP A 195 2.07 7.74 15.62
CA ASP A 195 3.08 7.34 16.60
C ASP A 195 3.86 6.08 16.18
N LEU A 196 3.18 5.15 15.51
CA LEU A 196 3.73 3.85 15.11
C LEU A 196 4.31 3.82 13.69
N ALA A 197 3.98 4.80 12.85
CA ALA A 197 4.45 4.82 11.46
C ALA A 197 5.98 4.84 11.35
N ASP A 198 6.53 4.15 10.35
CA ASP A 198 7.98 4.02 10.13
C ASP A 198 8.27 3.89 8.62
N PRO A 199 9.14 4.73 8.02
CA PRO A 199 9.47 4.66 6.60
C PRO A 199 10.37 3.47 6.23
N GLY A 200 10.87 2.70 7.20
CA GLY A 200 11.81 1.61 6.96
C GLY A 200 11.20 0.34 6.38
N ALA A 201 9.86 0.19 6.41
CA ALA A 201 9.19 -0.91 5.71
C ALA A 201 9.09 -0.62 4.21
N GLU A 202 9.52 -1.54 3.34
CA GLU A 202 9.52 -1.34 1.88
C GLU A 202 8.14 -1.51 1.24
N ASN A 203 7.26 -2.28 1.87
CA ASN A 203 5.95 -2.63 1.34
C ASN A 203 4.93 -2.91 2.45
N ALA A 204 3.68 -3.15 2.05
CA ALA A 204 2.58 -3.42 2.97
C ALA A 204 2.81 -4.65 3.86
N ALA A 205 3.47 -5.71 3.35
CA ALA A 205 3.72 -6.92 4.13
C ALA A 205 4.73 -6.65 5.27
N GLU A 206 5.79 -5.89 4.99
CA GLU A 206 6.77 -5.48 6.00
C GLU A 206 6.15 -4.57 7.07
N THR A 207 5.28 -3.63 6.68
CA THR A 207 4.50 -2.81 7.63
C THR A 207 3.66 -3.69 8.56
N LEU A 208 2.91 -4.66 8.00
CA LEU A 208 2.09 -5.57 8.79
C LEU A 208 2.94 -6.50 9.66
N GLY A 209 4.08 -6.99 9.16
CA GLY A 209 5.04 -7.77 9.92
C GLY A 209 5.61 -6.98 11.10
N ARG A 210 5.98 -5.72 10.89
CA ARG A 210 6.45 -4.81 11.94
C ARG A 210 5.38 -4.61 13.03
N ARG A 211 4.12 -4.42 12.63
CA ARG A 211 3.01 -4.36 13.58
C ARG A 211 2.88 -5.66 14.37
N LEU A 212 2.88 -6.81 13.70
CA LEU A 212 2.77 -8.13 14.34
C LEU A 212 3.88 -8.36 15.35
N VAL A 213 5.14 -8.01 15.02
CA VAL A 213 6.28 -8.13 15.94
C VAL A 213 6.16 -7.13 17.10
N THR A 214 5.62 -5.95 16.89
CA THR A 214 5.34 -4.99 17.97
C THR A 214 4.28 -5.52 18.94
N ASP A 215 3.29 -6.26 18.44
CA ASP A 215 2.23 -6.88 19.26
C ASP A 215 2.75 -8.03 20.17
N LEU A 216 3.98 -8.52 19.96
CA LEU A 216 4.63 -9.41 20.92
C LEU A 216 4.86 -8.75 22.29
N GLY A 217 4.82 -7.41 22.36
CA GLY A 217 4.96 -6.68 23.63
C GLY A 217 6.39 -6.55 24.16
N HIS A 218 7.40 -6.95 23.39
CA HIS A 218 8.81 -6.92 23.79
C HIS A 218 9.59 -5.71 23.26
N GLY A 219 8.91 -4.74 22.68
CA GLY A 219 9.48 -3.51 22.11
C GLY A 219 9.19 -3.31 20.65
N ARG A 220 9.72 -2.22 20.07
CA ARG A 220 9.60 -1.92 18.64
C ARG A 220 10.75 -2.58 17.89
N PRO A 221 10.50 -3.35 16.82
CA PRO A 221 11.58 -3.91 16.02
C PRO A 221 12.27 -2.81 15.21
N ASP A 222 13.57 -2.96 15.01
CA ASP A 222 14.31 -2.19 13.99
C ASP A 222 13.99 -2.73 12.63
N THR A 223 13.88 -1.82 11.65
CA THR A 223 13.66 -2.14 10.24
C THR A 223 14.97 -2.17 9.46
N GLN A 224 15.06 -3.01 8.41
CA GLN A 224 16.21 -3.10 7.51
C GLN A 224 17.54 -3.32 8.23
N PHE A 225 17.56 -4.30 9.14
CA PHE A 225 18.77 -4.67 9.91
C PHE A 225 19.77 -5.44 9.05
N GLY A 226 21.05 -5.08 9.13
CA GLY A 226 22.10 -5.74 8.36
C GLY A 226 23.34 -6.11 9.17
N VAL A 227 23.94 -7.26 8.84
CA VAL A 227 25.23 -7.74 9.39
C VAL A 227 26.17 -8.19 8.30
N THR A 228 27.49 -8.06 8.57
CA THR A 228 28.56 -8.46 7.65
C THR A 228 29.75 -9.04 8.41
N ASP A 229 30.45 -10.01 7.81
CA ASP A 229 31.76 -10.51 8.23
C ASP A 229 32.91 -9.89 7.40
N GLY A 230 32.60 -8.85 6.60
CA GLY A 230 33.53 -8.24 5.66
C GLY A 230 33.54 -8.88 4.26
N ARG A 231 33.09 -10.13 4.12
CA ARG A 231 33.01 -10.87 2.86
C ARG A 231 31.54 -11.03 2.41
N ARG A 232 30.68 -11.40 3.33
CA ARG A 232 29.23 -11.60 3.08
C ARG A 232 28.44 -10.52 3.82
N ARG A 233 27.33 -10.10 3.23
CA ARG A 233 26.35 -9.19 3.84
C ARG A 233 24.98 -9.84 3.83
N ILE A 234 24.27 -9.74 4.94
CA ILE A 234 22.88 -10.18 5.04
C ILE A 234 22.04 -9.02 5.55
N TRP A 235 20.86 -8.89 4.97
CA TRP A 235 19.81 -7.99 5.40
C TRP A 235 18.60 -8.80 5.85
N CYS A 236 17.90 -8.28 6.81
CA CYS A 236 16.63 -8.82 7.30
C CYS A 236 15.65 -7.67 7.47
N ASP A 237 14.38 -7.95 7.25
CA ASP A 237 13.34 -6.93 7.23
C ASP A 237 13.15 -6.31 8.61
N LEU A 238 13.13 -7.13 9.67
CA LEU A 238 12.90 -6.69 11.03
C LEU A 238 13.83 -7.41 12.03
N ARG A 239 14.19 -6.72 13.11
CA ARG A 239 14.97 -7.28 14.22
C ARG A 239 14.43 -6.80 15.57
N LEU A 240 14.34 -7.72 16.52
CA LEU A 240 14.06 -7.41 17.92
C LEU A 240 15.09 -8.14 18.81
N GLY A 241 15.93 -7.39 19.53
CA GLY A 241 17.06 -7.99 20.27
C GLY A 241 17.97 -8.80 19.33
N ARG A 242 18.17 -10.09 19.62
CA ARG A 242 18.94 -11.03 18.78
C ARG A 242 18.08 -11.86 17.83
N HIS A 243 16.82 -11.51 17.67
CA HIS A 243 15.92 -12.25 16.80
C HIS A 243 15.55 -11.44 15.55
N MET A 244 15.72 -12.06 14.40
CA MET A 244 15.42 -11.53 13.09
C MET A 244 14.08 -12.08 12.61
N PHE A 245 13.28 -11.25 11.93
CA PHE A 245 12.03 -11.67 11.32
C PHE A 245 12.10 -11.32 9.83
N GLU A 246 11.98 -12.34 8.99
CA GLU A 246 11.93 -12.20 7.54
C GLU A 246 10.46 -12.24 7.08
N ILE A 247 10.10 -11.29 6.25
CA ILE A 247 8.74 -11.17 5.72
C ILE A 247 8.71 -11.73 4.30
N ASP A 248 8.15 -12.91 4.16
CA ASP A 248 7.91 -13.48 2.83
C ASP A 248 6.65 -12.86 2.21
N GLY A 249 6.86 -11.84 1.37
CA GLY A 249 5.78 -11.23 0.61
C GLY A 249 5.18 -12.21 -0.41
N TRP A 250 3.91 -12.06 -0.72
CA TRP A 250 3.14 -12.94 -1.62
C TRP A 250 3.72 -13.08 -3.03
N LEU A 251 4.65 -12.23 -3.46
CA LEU A 251 5.29 -12.30 -4.77
C LEU A 251 6.15 -13.56 -4.99
N LYS A 252 6.66 -14.18 -3.93
CA LYS A 252 7.49 -15.40 -4.03
C LYS A 252 6.68 -16.67 -4.33
N TYR A 253 5.36 -16.66 -4.15
CA TYR A 253 4.48 -17.82 -4.37
C TYR A 253 3.69 -17.76 -5.69
N ARG A 254 4.02 -16.84 -6.61
CA ARG A 254 3.48 -16.92 -7.97
C ARG A 254 4.15 -18.08 -8.69
N PRO A 255 3.37 -18.95 -9.39
CA PRO A 255 3.93 -19.97 -10.28
C PRO A 255 4.92 -19.35 -11.29
N THR A 256 5.92 -20.12 -11.72
CA THR A 256 7.00 -19.69 -12.63
C THR A 256 6.52 -19.13 -13.96
N ASP A 257 5.34 -19.50 -14.42
CA ASP A 257 4.65 -18.96 -15.60
C ASP A 257 4.15 -17.51 -15.43
N ARG A 258 4.19 -17.00 -14.19
CA ARG A 258 3.84 -15.61 -13.82
C ARG A 258 4.95 -14.86 -13.08
N GLY A 259 6.22 -15.24 -13.28
CA GLY A 259 7.39 -14.55 -12.73
C GLY A 259 7.87 -15.04 -11.36
N GLY A 260 7.58 -16.30 -10.98
CA GLY A 260 8.10 -16.93 -9.76
C GLY A 260 9.58 -17.38 -9.93
N LEU A 261 10.37 -17.20 -8.88
CA LEU A 261 11.80 -17.43 -8.82
C LEU A 261 12.10 -18.87 -8.38
N SER A 262 12.47 -19.78 -9.25
CA SER A 262 13.56 -20.74 -9.10
C SER A 262 13.48 -21.86 -10.14
N SER A 263 14.48 -21.92 -11.00
CA SER A 263 14.72 -23.04 -11.93
C SER A 263 15.56 -24.17 -11.31
N ASP A 264 16.08 -24.00 -10.07
CA ASP A 264 16.94 -24.99 -9.39
C ASP A 264 16.64 -25.07 -7.88
N PRO A 265 15.80 -26.04 -7.46
CA PRO A 265 15.44 -26.22 -6.05
C PRO A 265 16.63 -26.60 -5.15
N GLU A 266 17.61 -27.37 -5.66
CA GLU A 266 18.77 -27.77 -4.85
C GLU A 266 19.70 -26.60 -4.57
N ARG A 267 19.90 -25.73 -5.55
CA ARG A 267 20.68 -24.51 -5.38
C ARG A 267 20.02 -23.59 -4.35
N THR A 268 18.73 -23.38 -4.44
CA THR A 268 17.96 -22.57 -3.51
C THR A 268 18.07 -23.10 -2.08
N LEU A 269 17.97 -24.41 -1.89
CA LEU A 269 18.11 -25.06 -0.57
C LEU A 269 19.54 -24.88 0.00
N ARG A 270 20.58 -24.99 -0.83
CA ARG A 270 21.98 -24.77 -0.41
C ARG A 270 22.22 -23.30 0.00
N GLU A 271 21.71 -22.36 -0.78
CA GLU A 271 21.83 -20.93 -0.49
C GLU A 271 21.12 -20.57 0.83
N GLU A 272 19.93 -21.12 1.06
CA GLU A 272 19.19 -20.93 2.30
C GLU A 272 19.91 -21.53 3.50
N LYS A 273 20.45 -22.74 3.40
CA LYS A 273 21.25 -23.35 4.46
C LYS A 273 22.50 -22.52 4.79
N GLN A 274 23.22 -22.07 3.76
CA GLN A 274 24.39 -21.21 3.96
C GLN A 274 24.03 -19.87 4.60
N ARG A 275 22.86 -19.32 4.28
CA ARG A 275 22.34 -18.11 4.91
C ARG A 275 22.04 -18.36 6.41
N GLN A 276 21.41 -19.48 6.70
CA GLN A 276 21.05 -19.86 8.08
C GLN A 276 22.29 -20.14 8.93
N ASP A 277 23.30 -20.83 8.38
CA ASP A 277 24.58 -21.06 9.05
C ASP A 277 25.32 -19.75 9.36
N PHE A 278 25.31 -18.80 8.40
CA PHE A 278 25.91 -17.48 8.60
C PHE A 278 25.22 -16.68 9.71
N ILE A 279 23.88 -16.64 9.72
CA ILE A 279 23.10 -15.96 10.75
C ILE A 279 23.34 -16.58 12.13
N SER A 280 23.37 -17.90 12.20
CA SER A 280 23.64 -18.64 13.44
C SER A 280 25.04 -18.36 14.00
N GLY A 281 26.03 -18.10 13.13
CA GLY A 281 27.38 -17.69 13.51
C GLY A 281 27.42 -16.38 14.30
N PHE A 282 26.47 -15.47 14.08
CA PHE A 282 26.32 -14.24 14.85
C PHE A 282 25.44 -14.41 16.10
N LYS A 283 25.04 -15.62 16.45
CA LYS A 283 24.11 -15.91 17.56
C LYS A 283 22.78 -15.15 17.40
N LEU A 284 22.24 -15.17 16.18
CA LEU A 284 20.95 -14.56 15.84
C LEU A 284 19.92 -15.66 15.59
N GLY A 285 18.71 -15.50 16.14
CA GLY A 285 17.54 -16.30 15.80
C GLY A 285 16.86 -15.75 14.56
N VAL A 286 16.11 -16.59 13.84
CA VAL A 286 15.35 -16.19 12.66
C VAL A 286 13.97 -16.81 12.69
N SER A 287 12.96 -16.01 12.45
CA SER A 287 11.58 -16.45 12.15
C SER A 287 11.15 -15.90 10.80
N ARG A 288 10.33 -16.69 10.11
CA ARG A 288 9.72 -16.28 8.85
C ARG A 288 8.23 -16.00 9.06
N ILE A 289 7.76 -14.88 8.53
CA ILE A 289 6.37 -14.43 8.58
C ILE A 289 5.84 -14.41 7.15
N VAL A 290 4.73 -15.09 6.91
CA VAL A 290 4.04 -15.10 5.61
C VAL A 290 2.72 -14.33 5.70
N TRP A 291 2.15 -13.97 4.56
CA TRP A 291 0.91 -13.17 4.50
C TRP A 291 -0.24 -13.71 5.36
N ALA A 292 -0.40 -15.04 5.42
CA ALA A 292 -1.45 -15.69 6.22
C ALA A 292 -1.28 -15.50 7.74
N ASP A 293 -0.08 -15.15 8.20
CA ASP A 293 0.25 -15.03 9.62
C ASP A 293 -0.26 -13.74 10.25
N PHE A 294 -0.54 -12.71 9.47
CA PHE A 294 -0.86 -11.37 9.99
C PHE A 294 -2.15 -11.30 10.81
N TRP A 295 -3.06 -12.26 10.63
CA TRP A 295 -4.37 -12.25 11.29
C TRP A 295 -4.62 -13.46 12.19
N GLY A 296 -3.56 -14.19 12.58
CA GLY A 296 -3.67 -15.43 13.36
C GLY A 296 -3.02 -15.35 14.75
N GLU A 297 -3.81 -15.43 15.84
CA GLU A 297 -3.27 -15.48 17.20
C GLU A 297 -2.32 -16.67 17.43
N ALA A 298 -2.55 -17.80 16.77
CA ALA A 298 -1.69 -18.97 16.92
C ALA A 298 -0.27 -18.69 16.43
N ARG A 299 -0.14 -17.95 15.32
CA ARG A 299 1.18 -17.56 14.79
C ARG A 299 1.85 -16.52 15.68
N LEU A 300 1.11 -15.56 16.21
CA LEU A 300 1.64 -14.59 17.17
C LEU A 300 2.27 -15.29 18.37
N ARG A 301 1.57 -16.26 18.99
CA ARG A 301 2.10 -17.05 20.10
C ARG A 301 3.30 -17.92 19.69
N ALA A 302 3.36 -18.41 18.47
CA ALA A 302 4.52 -19.15 17.97
C ALA A 302 5.74 -18.25 17.82
N LEU A 303 5.59 -17.08 17.20
CA LEU A 303 6.65 -16.08 17.05
C LEU A 303 7.19 -15.62 18.40
N GLU A 304 6.32 -15.42 19.38
CA GLU A 304 6.75 -15.07 20.73
C GLU A 304 7.61 -16.17 21.36
N ARG A 305 7.22 -17.44 21.25
CA ARG A 305 8.04 -18.58 21.73
C ARG A 305 9.41 -18.62 21.03
N GLU A 306 9.45 -18.49 19.70
CA GLU A 306 10.68 -18.48 18.91
C GLU A 306 11.60 -17.33 19.34
N TYR A 307 11.05 -16.14 19.57
CA TYR A 307 11.76 -14.98 20.10
C TYR A 307 12.33 -15.24 21.51
N LEU A 308 11.49 -15.74 22.43
CA LEU A 308 11.91 -16.04 23.82
C LEU A 308 12.96 -17.16 23.87
N ASP A 309 12.89 -18.16 22.97
CA ASP A 309 13.92 -19.18 22.83
C ASP A 309 15.28 -18.58 22.45
N THR A 310 15.27 -17.61 21.52
CA THR A 310 16.47 -16.86 21.15
C THR A 310 17.04 -16.07 22.35
N CYS A 311 16.16 -15.38 23.09
CA CYS A 311 16.54 -14.62 24.28
C CYS A 311 17.15 -15.52 25.37
N ARG A 312 16.56 -16.69 25.61
CA ARG A 312 17.12 -17.67 26.59
C ARG A 312 18.48 -18.19 26.17
N ARG A 313 18.70 -18.39 24.87
CA ARG A 313 19.94 -18.96 24.35
C ARG A 313 21.09 -17.95 24.29
N TRP A 314 20.81 -16.71 23.91
CA TRP A 314 21.85 -15.74 23.55
C TRP A 314 21.65 -14.33 24.17
N GLY A 315 20.61 -14.12 24.96
CA GLY A 315 20.27 -12.81 25.49
C GLY A 315 19.59 -11.89 24.45
N THR A 316 19.43 -10.62 24.81
CA THR A 316 18.80 -9.60 23.94
C THR A 316 19.79 -8.55 23.43
N SER A 317 20.93 -8.32 24.14
CA SER A 317 21.96 -7.35 23.71
C SER A 317 22.65 -7.79 22.41
N ILE A 318 22.96 -6.81 21.58
CA ILE A 318 23.74 -6.96 20.34
C ILE A 318 25.04 -6.16 20.36
N ASP A 319 25.51 -5.76 21.54
CA ASP A 319 26.70 -4.89 21.67
C ASP A 319 27.95 -5.53 21.04
N ASP A 320 28.07 -6.86 21.16
CA ASP A 320 29.14 -7.65 20.51
C ASP A 320 29.04 -7.71 18.99
N LEU A 321 27.89 -7.37 18.42
CA LEU A 321 27.69 -7.29 16.96
C LEU A 321 28.04 -5.91 16.37
N THR A 322 28.29 -4.90 17.20
CA THR A 322 28.56 -3.53 16.75
C THR A 322 29.60 -3.45 15.64
N PRO A 323 30.76 -4.19 15.67
CA PRO A 323 31.73 -4.16 14.59
C PRO A 323 31.25 -4.77 13.26
N PHE A 324 30.16 -5.53 13.29
CA PHE A 324 29.60 -6.25 12.15
C PHE A 324 28.32 -5.61 11.61
N LEU A 325 27.81 -4.56 12.27
CA LEU A 325 26.60 -3.88 11.84
C LEU A 325 26.86 -3.06 10.57
N ILE A 326 25.97 -3.14 9.62
CA ILE A 326 25.94 -2.27 8.46
C ILE A 326 24.76 -1.31 8.57
N PRO A 327 24.92 -0.05 8.12
CA PRO A 327 23.83 0.93 8.19
C PRO A 327 22.56 0.41 7.56
N ALA A 328 21.41 0.75 8.11
CA ALA A 328 20.11 0.41 7.51
C ALA A 328 20.11 0.79 6.02
N ARG A 329 19.55 -0.08 5.19
CA ARG A 329 19.47 0.16 3.76
C ARG A 329 18.59 1.40 3.55
N ARG A 330 19.20 2.52 3.14
CA ARG A 330 18.41 3.68 2.73
C ARG A 330 17.71 3.31 1.44
N LEU A 331 16.40 3.27 1.47
CA LEU A 331 15.60 3.14 0.27
C LEU A 331 15.86 4.39 -0.57
N ALA A 332 16.34 4.19 -1.80
CA ALA A 332 16.41 5.28 -2.77
C ALA A 332 14.95 5.71 -3.05
N GLY A 333 14.63 6.96 -2.68
CA GLY A 333 13.35 7.59 -2.97
C GLY A 333 13.13 7.78 -4.46
#